data_e6703d3b9286ad8de376ce8df1c43835
#
_entry.id   e6703d3b9286ad8de376ce8df1c43835
#
_cell.length_a   1.000
_cell.length_b   1.000
_cell.length_c   1.000
_cell.angle_alpha   90.00
_cell.angle_beta   90.00
_cell.angle_gamma   90.00
#
_symmetry.space_group_name_H-M   'P 1'
#
loop_
_entity.id
_entity.type
_entity.pdbx_description
1 polymer ?
#
loop_
_entity_poly.entity_id
_entity_poly.type
_entity_poly.pdbx_seq_one_letter_code
_entity_poly.pdbx_strand_id
1 'polypeptide(L)'
;ESGNKEFLKKLIYAQVRNVLLNKSFHEVMDVDTGRAWRWPHLPWHAAGFIGFIVNGIFGIRYSEQGIQIHPCILDEFEGAVLDSVPYQNAKFVFEIHGHGDSYTVKMDGNLVEGSFGKEMTGEHKVDIYAYETE
;
A
#
# COMPACT_ATOMS: atom_id res chain seq x y z
N GLU A 1 15.59 8.11 -5.82
CA GLU A 1 14.30 7.87 -5.11
C GLU A 1 13.07 8.36 -5.90
N SER A 2 13.11 9.54 -6.54
CA SER A 2 12.00 10.05 -7.38
C SER A 2 11.61 9.11 -8.53
N GLY A 3 12.57 8.40 -9.12
CA GLY A 3 12.32 7.43 -10.19
C GLY A 3 11.46 6.24 -9.75
N ASN A 4 11.51 5.85 -8.48
CA ASN A 4 10.71 4.76 -7.94
C ASN A 4 9.23 5.18 -7.77
N LYS A 5 8.96 6.41 -7.34
CA LYS A 5 7.59 6.93 -7.22
C LYS A 5 6.88 6.97 -8.58
N GLU A 6 7.53 7.55 -9.59
CA GLU A 6 6.97 7.66 -10.93
C GLU A 6 6.72 6.28 -11.57
N PHE A 7 7.63 5.34 -11.36
CA PHE A 7 7.46 3.97 -11.84
C PHE A 7 6.31 3.26 -11.13
N LEU A 8 6.23 3.36 -9.80
CA LEU A 8 5.14 2.78 -9.01
C LEU A 8 3.78 3.36 -9.41
N LYS A 9 3.72 4.68 -9.60
CA LYS A 9 2.53 5.38 -10.10
C LYS A 9 2.06 4.80 -11.44
N LYS A 10 2.95 4.67 -12.41
CA LYS A 10 2.63 4.07 -13.73
C LYS A 10 2.11 2.64 -13.60
N LEU A 11 2.71 1.82 -12.74
CA LEU A 11 2.25 0.45 -12.52
C LEU A 11 0.83 0.41 -11.93
N ILE A 12 0.56 1.21 -10.92
CA ILE A 12 -0.76 1.27 -10.28
C ILE A 12 -1.82 1.72 -11.28
N TYR A 13 -1.56 2.81 -12.02
CA TYR A 13 -2.48 3.31 -13.05
C TYR A 13 -2.75 2.26 -14.14
N ALA A 14 -1.71 1.56 -14.61
CA ALA A 14 -1.88 0.50 -15.59
C ALA A 14 -2.77 -0.63 -15.06
N GLN A 15 -2.57 -1.07 -13.83
CA GLN A 15 -3.39 -2.11 -13.21
C GLN A 15 -4.84 -1.65 -13.00
N VAL A 16 -5.05 -0.45 -12.48
CA VAL A 16 -6.39 0.12 -12.30
C VAL A 16 -7.11 0.24 -13.64
N ARG A 17 -6.44 0.78 -14.67
CA ARG A 17 -7.00 0.87 -16.02
C ARG A 17 -7.41 -0.50 -16.56
N ASN A 18 -6.55 -1.50 -16.41
CA ASN A 18 -6.82 -2.85 -16.88
C ASN A 18 -8.03 -3.49 -16.18
N VAL A 19 -8.13 -3.33 -14.85
CA VAL A 19 -9.27 -3.84 -14.09
C VAL A 19 -10.57 -3.11 -14.47
N LEU A 20 -10.53 -1.80 -14.64
CA LEU A 20 -11.70 -1.01 -15.05
C LEU A 20 -12.18 -1.40 -16.45
N LEU A 21 -11.25 -1.63 -17.39
CA LEU A 21 -11.55 -2.01 -18.77
C LEU A 21 -12.14 -3.43 -18.85
N ASN A 22 -11.53 -4.38 -18.15
CA ASN A 22 -11.83 -5.80 -18.28
C ASN A 22 -12.75 -6.34 -17.16
N LYS A 23 -13.10 -5.50 -16.17
CA LYS A 23 -13.94 -5.82 -15.01
C LYS A 23 -13.42 -6.97 -14.13
N SER A 24 -12.15 -7.33 -14.29
CA SER A 24 -11.49 -8.40 -13.54
C SER A 24 -9.98 -8.35 -13.70
N PHE A 25 -9.27 -9.15 -12.91
CA PHE A 25 -7.84 -9.45 -13.10
C PHE A 25 -7.70 -10.62 -14.06
N HIS A 26 -7.06 -10.39 -15.19
CA HIS A 26 -6.84 -11.38 -16.26
C HIS A 26 -5.37 -11.77 -16.37
N GLU A 27 -5.10 -12.96 -16.86
CA GLU A 27 -3.73 -13.46 -17.05
C GLU A 27 -3.01 -12.73 -18.18
N VAL A 28 -3.69 -12.61 -19.32
CA VAL A 28 -3.10 -12.07 -20.54
C VAL A 28 -3.94 -10.90 -21.05
N MET A 29 -3.27 -9.83 -21.37
CA MET A 29 -3.84 -8.63 -21.95
C MET A 29 -3.06 -8.22 -23.19
N ASP A 30 -3.77 -7.70 -24.15
CA ASP A 30 -3.17 -7.08 -25.32
C ASP A 30 -2.41 -5.81 -24.92
N VAL A 31 -1.16 -5.69 -25.35
CA VAL A 31 -0.27 -4.60 -24.90
C VAL A 31 -0.69 -3.23 -25.46
N ASP A 32 -1.31 -3.18 -26.63
CA ASP A 32 -1.71 -1.94 -27.28
C ASP A 32 -3.07 -1.45 -26.79
N THR A 33 -4.02 -2.36 -26.67
CA THR A 33 -5.41 -2.03 -26.31
C THR A 33 -5.72 -2.20 -24.83
N GLY A 34 -4.95 -2.99 -24.09
CA GLY A 34 -5.20 -3.38 -22.71
C GLY A 34 -6.38 -4.35 -22.55
N ARG A 35 -6.99 -4.81 -23.66
CA ARG A 35 -8.09 -5.76 -23.59
C ARG A 35 -7.58 -7.15 -23.22
N ALA A 36 -8.28 -7.75 -22.26
CA ALA A 36 -8.00 -9.13 -21.87
C ALA A 36 -8.58 -10.11 -22.89
N TRP A 37 -7.87 -11.20 -23.11
CA TRP A 37 -8.31 -12.26 -24.01
C TRP A 37 -8.10 -13.68 -23.44
N ARG A 38 -7.59 -13.80 -22.22
CA ARG A 38 -7.41 -15.09 -21.55
C ARG A 38 -7.68 -15.02 -20.06
N TRP A 39 -8.22 -16.09 -19.52
CA TRP A 39 -8.35 -16.45 -18.10
C TRP A 39 -8.76 -15.29 -17.18
N PRO A 40 -10.06 -15.04 -17.01
CA PRO A 40 -10.57 -14.08 -16.05
C PRO A 40 -10.42 -14.59 -14.60
N HIS A 41 -10.46 -13.65 -13.66
CA HIS A 41 -10.50 -13.94 -12.22
C HIS A 41 -9.25 -14.63 -11.67
N LEU A 42 -8.06 -14.14 -12.03
CA LEU A 42 -6.80 -14.69 -11.51
C LEU A 42 -6.45 -14.13 -10.14
N PRO A 43 -6.55 -14.96 -9.08
CA PRO A 43 -6.33 -14.49 -7.71
C PRO A 43 -4.90 -14.01 -7.45
N TRP A 44 -3.90 -14.55 -8.11
CA TRP A 44 -2.50 -14.08 -7.95
C TRP A 44 -2.26 -12.68 -8.53
N HIS A 45 -2.95 -12.27 -9.58
CA HIS A 45 -2.89 -10.89 -10.09
C HIS A 45 -3.57 -9.92 -9.11
N ALA A 46 -4.70 -10.32 -8.54
CA ALA A 46 -5.36 -9.56 -7.49
C ALA A 46 -4.47 -9.45 -6.24
N ALA A 47 -3.86 -10.55 -5.81
CA ALA A 47 -2.92 -10.56 -4.69
C ALA A 47 -1.69 -9.68 -4.96
N GLY A 48 -1.16 -9.70 -6.19
CA GLY A 48 -0.07 -8.81 -6.62
C GLY A 48 -0.46 -7.34 -6.54
N PHE A 49 -1.66 -6.99 -6.98
CA PHE A 49 -2.17 -5.62 -6.87
C PHE A 49 -2.34 -5.16 -5.41
N ILE A 50 -2.92 -6.02 -4.56
CA ILE A 50 -3.00 -5.76 -3.12
C ILE A 50 -1.60 -5.56 -2.53
N GLY A 51 -0.63 -6.40 -2.94
CA GLY A 51 0.76 -6.27 -2.53
C GLY A 51 1.39 -4.93 -2.93
N PHE A 52 1.05 -4.35 -4.09
CA PHE A 52 1.49 -3.00 -4.45
C PHE A 52 0.97 -1.94 -3.50
N ILE A 53 -0.28 -2.05 -3.06
CA ILE A 53 -0.86 -1.10 -2.12
C ILE A 53 -0.22 -1.29 -0.74
N VAL A 54 -0.28 -2.50 -0.19
CA VAL A 54 0.17 -2.80 1.18
C VAL A 54 1.68 -2.58 1.34
N ASN A 55 2.47 -3.22 0.48
CA ASN A 55 3.93 -3.21 0.60
C ASN A 55 4.59 -2.03 -0.14
N GLY A 56 3.95 -1.50 -1.18
CA GLY A 56 4.44 -0.39 -1.98
C GLY A 56 4.05 0.95 -1.37
N ILE A 57 2.76 1.27 -1.36
CA ILE A 57 2.24 2.58 -0.93
C ILE A 57 2.38 2.73 0.58
N PHE A 58 1.75 1.85 1.36
CA PHE A 58 1.82 1.90 2.83
C PHE A 58 3.17 1.42 3.38
N GLY A 59 3.96 0.69 2.58
CA GLY A 59 5.28 0.23 2.95
C GLY A 59 5.32 -0.75 4.10
N ILE A 60 4.24 -1.48 4.34
CA ILE A 60 4.12 -2.43 5.44
C ILE A 60 5.06 -3.62 5.20
N ARG A 61 5.93 -3.88 6.16
CA ARG A 61 6.85 -5.02 6.19
C ARG A 61 6.61 -5.81 7.47
N TYR A 62 6.33 -7.09 7.31
CA TYR A 62 6.12 -8.01 8.43
C TYR A 62 7.42 -8.72 8.79
N SER A 63 7.70 -8.82 10.08
CA SER A 63 8.82 -9.58 10.63
C SER A 63 8.43 -10.23 11.94
N GLU A 64 9.28 -11.09 12.49
CA GLU A 64 9.10 -11.66 13.82
C GLU A 64 9.22 -10.61 14.95
N GLN A 65 9.84 -9.47 14.65
CA GLN A 65 10.00 -8.37 15.59
C GLN A 65 8.83 -7.39 15.56
N GLY A 66 7.94 -7.50 14.56
CA GLY A 66 6.80 -6.61 14.42
C GLY A 66 6.61 -6.11 12.99
N ILE A 67 5.81 -5.07 12.87
CA ILE A 67 5.55 -4.32 11.64
C ILE A 67 6.55 -3.17 11.53
N GLN A 68 7.13 -3.01 10.37
CA GLN A 68 7.91 -1.83 9.99
C GLN A 68 7.21 -1.09 8.86
N ILE A 69 7.33 0.24 8.82
CA ILE A 69 6.72 1.10 7.82
C ILE A 69 7.78 1.79 6.99
N HIS A 70 7.79 1.52 5.68
CA HIS A 70 8.67 2.14 4.68
C HIS A 70 7.84 2.55 3.45
N PRO A 71 7.00 3.59 3.54
CA PRO A 71 6.03 3.93 2.51
C PRO A 71 6.71 4.55 1.29
N CYS A 72 6.07 4.34 0.13
CA CYS A 72 6.31 5.14 -1.06
C CYS A 72 5.05 5.94 -1.34
N ILE A 73 4.93 7.09 -0.67
CA ILE A 73 3.70 7.89 -0.70
C ILE A 73 3.59 8.60 -2.04
N LEU A 74 2.50 8.34 -2.74
CA LEU A 74 2.08 9.08 -3.92
C LEU A 74 1.01 10.09 -3.48
N ASP A 75 1.03 11.28 -4.06
CA ASP A 75 0.13 12.38 -3.69
C ASP A 75 -1.35 11.98 -3.79
N GLU A 76 -1.67 11.12 -4.75
CA GLU A 76 -3.02 10.61 -4.97
C GLU A 76 -3.53 9.70 -3.84
N PHE A 77 -2.66 9.29 -2.92
CA PHE A 77 -2.99 8.47 -1.75
C PHE A 77 -3.11 9.28 -0.45
N GLU A 78 -3.08 10.62 -0.53
CA GLU A 78 -3.45 11.46 0.62
C GLU A 78 -4.87 11.12 1.09
N GLY A 79 -5.04 10.88 2.39
CA GLY A 79 -6.30 10.44 3.00
C GLY A 79 -6.65 8.96 2.77
N ALA A 80 -5.77 8.17 2.11
CA ALA A 80 -6.01 6.75 1.94
C ALA A 80 -5.97 6.00 3.27
N VAL A 81 -6.93 5.10 3.45
CA VAL A 81 -7.06 4.26 4.64
C VAL A 81 -6.95 2.79 4.25
N LEU A 82 -6.11 2.06 4.96
CA LEU A 82 -6.01 0.60 4.90
C LEU A 82 -6.48 0.03 6.23
N ASP A 83 -7.69 -0.50 6.22
CA ASP A 83 -8.38 -0.95 7.42
C ASP A 83 -8.15 -2.43 7.71
N SER A 84 -8.28 -2.79 8.98
CA SER A 84 -8.31 -4.18 9.49
C SER A 84 -7.08 -5.02 9.11
N VAL A 85 -5.90 -4.42 9.08
CA VAL A 85 -4.63 -5.12 8.81
C VAL A 85 -4.24 -5.96 10.02
N PRO A 86 -4.24 -7.30 9.91
CA PRO A 86 -3.95 -8.15 11.05
C PRO A 86 -2.44 -8.33 11.26
N TYR A 87 -2.01 -8.34 12.50
CA TYR A 87 -0.70 -8.84 12.91
C TYR A 87 -0.81 -9.47 14.28
N GLN A 88 -0.53 -10.76 14.38
CA GLN A 88 -0.69 -11.58 15.58
C GLN A 88 -2.10 -11.44 16.20
N ASN A 89 -2.21 -10.89 17.41
CA ASN A 89 -3.47 -10.72 18.15
C ASN A 89 -4.06 -9.30 18.04
N ALA A 90 -3.45 -8.44 17.23
CA ALA A 90 -3.88 -7.07 17.00
C ALA A 90 -4.39 -6.83 15.57
N LYS A 91 -5.15 -5.76 15.40
CA LYS A 91 -5.55 -5.20 14.11
C LYS A 91 -5.12 -3.76 14.03
N PHE A 92 -4.70 -3.34 12.86
CA PHE A 92 -4.21 -1.99 12.62
C PHE A 92 -5.02 -1.33 11.52
N VAL A 93 -5.31 -0.04 11.71
CA VAL A 93 -5.84 0.86 10.69
C VAL A 93 -4.73 1.83 10.33
N PHE A 94 -4.31 1.85 9.08
CA PHE A 94 -3.29 2.77 8.58
C PHE A 94 -3.96 3.90 7.79
N GLU A 95 -3.52 5.13 8.03
CA GLU A 95 -4.00 6.30 7.30
C GLU A 95 -2.81 7.16 6.86
N ILE A 96 -2.84 7.61 5.59
CA ILE A 96 -1.82 8.50 5.02
C ILE A 96 -2.33 9.95 5.10
N HIS A 97 -1.50 10.84 5.64
CA HIS A 97 -1.77 12.27 5.74
C HIS A 97 -0.68 13.07 5.02
N GLY A 98 -1.10 14.02 4.20
CA GLY A 98 -0.20 14.89 3.45
C GLY A 98 0.53 14.18 2.31
N HIS A 99 1.55 14.85 1.79
CA HIS A 99 2.37 14.41 0.66
C HIS A 99 3.84 14.79 0.86
N GLY A 100 4.73 14.23 0.07
CA GLY A 100 6.15 14.52 0.12
C GLY A 100 7.04 13.27 0.13
N ASP A 101 8.34 13.50 0.31
CA ASP A 101 9.37 12.47 0.25
C ASP A 101 9.84 11.97 1.62
N SER A 102 9.46 12.67 2.68
CA SER A 102 9.75 12.32 4.05
C SER A 102 8.46 11.97 4.81
N TYR A 103 8.61 11.23 5.88
CA TYR A 103 7.45 10.83 6.68
C TYR A 103 7.79 10.62 8.15
N THR A 104 6.78 10.71 8.99
CA THR A 104 6.78 10.24 10.37
C THR A 104 5.61 9.31 10.60
N VAL A 105 5.78 8.35 11.50
CA VAL A 105 4.74 7.37 11.85
C VAL A 105 4.33 7.56 13.30
N LYS A 106 3.02 7.65 13.54
CA LYS A 106 2.44 7.65 14.89
C LYS A 106 1.50 6.47 15.04
N MET A 107 1.53 5.83 16.18
CA MET A 107 0.58 4.80 16.55
C MET A 107 -0.15 5.25 17.81
N ASP A 108 -1.48 5.28 17.75
CA ASP A 108 -2.34 5.80 18.83
C ASP A 108 -1.89 7.19 19.35
N GLY A 109 -1.44 8.04 18.40
CA GLY A 109 -0.96 9.40 18.66
C GLY A 109 0.51 9.51 19.11
N ASN A 110 1.19 8.40 19.40
CA ASN A 110 2.58 8.38 19.85
C ASN A 110 3.54 8.11 18.68
N LEU A 111 4.67 8.83 18.64
CA LEU A 111 5.71 8.61 17.64
C LEU A 111 6.25 7.18 17.74
N VAL A 112 6.39 6.53 16.59
CA VAL A 112 6.95 5.18 16.48
C VAL A 112 8.26 5.23 15.71
N GLU A 113 9.30 4.66 16.31
CA GLU A 113 10.59 4.41 15.68
C GLU A 113 10.86 2.90 15.65
N GLY A 114 11.11 2.36 14.45
CA GLY A 114 11.40 0.94 14.27
C GLY A 114 10.16 0.06 14.15
N SER A 115 10.22 -1.14 14.75
CA SER A 115 9.15 -2.15 14.66
C SER A 115 8.14 -2.02 15.80
N PHE A 116 6.87 -2.27 15.48
CA PHE A 116 5.77 -2.26 16.46
C PHE A 116 4.79 -3.43 16.23
N GLY A 117 3.83 -3.59 17.12
CA GLY A 117 2.73 -4.56 16.99
C GLY A 117 3.00 -5.91 17.65
N LYS A 118 4.25 -6.27 17.98
CA LYS A 118 4.56 -7.51 18.68
C LYS A 118 3.91 -7.52 20.06
N GLU A 119 3.23 -8.63 20.39
CA GLU A 119 2.54 -8.83 21.66
C GLU A 119 1.37 -7.85 21.95
N MET A 120 1.02 -7.01 20.96
CA MET A 120 -0.13 -6.12 21.04
C MET A 120 -1.43 -6.89 20.82
N THR A 121 -2.52 -6.36 21.36
CA THR A 121 -3.87 -6.92 21.23
C THR A 121 -4.87 -5.80 21.01
N GLY A 122 -5.97 -6.09 20.34
CA GLY A 122 -7.02 -5.11 20.08
C GLY A 122 -6.81 -4.34 18.78
N GLU A 123 -7.42 -3.16 18.70
CA GLU A 123 -7.37 -2.31 17.49
C GLU A 123 -6.51 -1.07 17.75
N HIS A 124 -5.64 -0.76 16.81
CA HIS A 124 -4.69 0.35 16.88
C HIS A 124 -4.75 1.17 15.60
N LYS A 125 -4.58 2.49 15.74
CA LYS A 125 -4.48 3.40 14.61
C LYS A 125 -3.02 3.77 14.35
N VAL A 126 -2.61 3.69 13.08
CA VAL A 126 -1.29 4.08 12.60
C VAL A 126 -1.44 5.20 11.58
N ASP A 127 -0.99 6.38 11.94
CA ASP A 127 -1.00 7.57 11.10
C ASP A 127 0.39 7.75 10.48
N ILE A 128 0.45 7.85 9.15
CA ILE A 128 1.66 8.11 8.36
C ILE A 128 1.57 9.55 7.87
N TYR A 129 2.36 10.45 8.44
CA TYR A 129 2.41 11.86 8.06
C TYR A 129 3.53 12.09 7.07
N ALA A 130 3.17 12.35 5.82
CA ALA A 130 4.10 12.72 4.76
C ALA A 130 4.33 14.23 4.72
N TYR A 131 5.56 14.64 4.38
CA TYR A 131 5.93 16.03 4.23
C TYR A 131 7.10 16.19 3.28
N GLU A 132 7.24 17.38 2.70
CA GLU A 132 8.42 17.74 1.90
C GLU A 132 9.55 18.20 2.84
N THR A 133 10.77 17.74 2.56
CA THR A 133 11.98 18.30 3.20
C THR A 133 12.49 19.47 2.36
N GLU A 134 12.77 20.59 3.03
CA GLU A 134 13.43 21.77 2.42
C GLU A 134 14.82 21.45 1.84
#